data_66aa0739ad1737c6cc635a6811c82bba
#
_entry.id   66aa0739ad1737c6cc635a6811c82bba
#
_cell.length_a   1.000
_cell.length_b   1.000
_cell.length_c   1.000
_cell.angle_alpha   90.00
_cell.angle_beta   90.00
_cell.angle_gamma   90.00
#
_symmetry.space_group_name_H-M   'P 1'
#
loop_
_entity.id
_entity.type
_entity.pdbx_description
1 polymer ?
#
loop_
_entity_poly.entity_id
_entity_poly.type
_entity_poly.pdbx_seq_one_letter_code
_entity_poly.pdbx_strand_id
1 'polypeptide(L)'
;CIKLLRELFDTLPKKDRDILGKAYGVFGYRETALKEIGMYHMMKESAVEKAKSRAVEKLREAYPGSRLQVWRAVHRMMRRPVPPPGEDSELRRNFPQYVRALAEVYGVLSEATSDMDNISI
;
A
#
# COMPACT_ATOMS: atom_id res chain seq x y z
N CYS A 1 10.75 1.12 4.30
CA CYS A 1 9.33 1.43 4.04
C CYS A 1 8.44 0.21 4.01
N ILE A 2 8.83 -0.83 3.28
CA ILE A 2 7.99 -2.03 3.16
C ILE A 2 7.86 -2.76 4.49
N LYS A 3 8.94 -2.85 5.26
CA LYS A 3 8.92 -3.46 6.57
C LYS A 3 7.97 -2.72 7.52
N LEU A 4 8.03 -1.40 7.52
CA LEU A 4 7.12 -0.59 8.33
C LEU A 4 5.67 -0.74 7.87
N LEU A 5 5.44 -0.77 6.56
CA LEU A 5 4.10 -1.02 6.02
C LEU A 5 3.55 -2.36 6.52
N ARG A 6 4.37 -3.40 6.56
CA ARG A 6 3.96 -4.70 7.07
C ARG A 6 3.59 -4.63 8.55
N GLU A 7 4.40 -3.95 9.36
CA GLU A 7 4.11 -3.79 10.77
C GLU A 7 2.78 -3.07 11.00
N LEU A 8 2.54 -2.00 10.24
CA LEU A 8 1.29 -1.26 10.32
C LEU A 8 0.11 -2.08 9.80
N PHE A 9 0.31 -2.81 8.72
CA PHE A 9 -0.70 -3.70 8.14
C PHE A 9 -1.14 -4.76 9.16
N ASP A 10 -0.21 -5.32 9.91
CA ASP A 10 -0.51 -6.34 10.91
C ASP A 10 -1.32 -5.80 12.09
N THR A 11 -1.36 -4.48 12.28
CA THR A 11 -2.20 -3.86 13.32
C THR A 11 -3.66 -3.73 12.92
N LEU A 12 -3.98 -3.90 11.64
CA LEU A 12 -5.36 -3.78 11.16
C LEU A 12 -6.21 -4.98 11.59
N PRO A 13 -7.53 -4.80 11.75
CA PRO A 13 -8.44 -5.93 11.93
C PRO A 13 -8.32 -6.92 10.78
N LYS A 14 -8.60 -8.18 11.05
CA LYS A 14 -8.45 -9.26 10.08
C LYS A 14 -9.18 -8.97 8.75
N LYS A 15 -10.40 -8.44 8.82
CA LYS A 15 -11.20 -8.11 7.64
C LYS A 15 -10.52 -7.03 6.79
N ASP A 16 -9.99 -5.99 7.44
CA ASP A 16 -9.31 -4.90 6.75
C ASP A 16 -8.01 -5.40 6.11
N ARG A 17 -7.27 -6.26 6.81
CA ARG A 17 -6.07 -6.88 6.25
C ARG A 17 -6.38 -7.71 5.01
N ASP A 18 -7.46 -8.48 5.06
CA ASP A 18 -7.88 -9.30 3.93
C ASP A 18 -8.24 -8.43 2.72
N ILE A 19 -9.02 -7.38 2.95
CA ILE A 19 -9.41 -6.46 1.89
C ILE A 19 -8.20 -5.77 1.27
N LEU A 20 -7.35 -5.16 2.09
CA LEU A 20 -6.17 -4.47 1.59
C LEU A 20 -5.17 -5.42 0.94
N GLY A 21 -4.89 -6.54 1.57
CA GLY A 21 -3.96 -7.52 1.05
C GLY A 21 -4.37 -8.01 -0.33
N LYS A 22 -5.65 -8.31 -0.51
CA LYS A 22 -6.20 -8.76 -1.80
C LYS A 22 -6.27 -7.63 -2.82
N ALA A 23 -6.57 -6.41 -2.39
CA ALA A 23 -6.67 -5.28 -3.31
C ALA A 23 -5.31 -4.96 -3.95
N TYR A 24 -4.22 -5.11 -3.22
CA TYR A 24 -2.89 -4.81 -3.72
C TYR A 24 -2.06 -6.04 -4.10
N GLY A 25 -2.43 -7.21 -3.62
CA GLY A 25 -1.64 -8.43 -3.85
C GLY A 25 -0.35 -8.44 -3.06
N VAL A 26 -0.40 -8.10 -1.78
CA VAL A 26 0.77 -7.99 -0.90
C VAL A 26 0.61 -8.86 0.34
N PHE A 27 1.73 -9.12 1.01
CA PHE A 27 1.79 -9.85 2.29
C PHE A 27 1.13 -11.23 2.23
N GLY A 28 1.40 -11.95 1.13
CA GLY A 28 0.90 -13.31 0.94
C GLY A 28 -0.48 -13.39 0.30
N TYR A 29 -1.14 -12.27 0.07
CA TYR A 29 -2.42 -12.25 -0.61
C TYR A 29 -2.26 -12.18 -2.12
N ARG A 30 -3.17 -12.81 -2.84
CA ARG A 30 -3.23 -12.72 -4.29
C ARG A 30 -4.02 -11.48 -4.67
N GLU A 31 -3.53 -10.72 -5.64
CA GLU A 31 -4.25 -9.55 -6.14
C GLU A 31 -5.61 -9.97 -6.69
N THR A 32 -6.67 -9.32 -6.20
CA THR A 32 -8.06 -9.69 -6.47
C THR A 32 -8.85 -8.43 -6.79
N ALA A 33 -9.74 -8.51 -7.76
CA ALA A 33 -10.61 -7.40 -8.11
C ALA A 33 -11.56 -7.06 -6.96
N LEU A 34 -11.90 -5.78 -6.81
CA LEU A 34 -12.78 -5.32 -5.74
C LEU A 34 -14.12 -6.04 -5.74
N LYS A 35 -14.66 -6.33 -6.93
CA LYS A 35 -15.90 -7.07 -7.07
C LYS A 35 -15.83 -8.45 -6.43
N GLU A 36 -14.73 -9.17 -6.67
CA GLU A 36 -14.52 -10.51 -6.10
C GLU A 36 -14.29 -10.47 -4.60
N ILE A 37 -13.57 -9.45 -4.12
CA ILE A 37 -13.40 -9.24 -2.68
C ILE A 37 -14.76 -9.02 -2.03
N GLY A 38 -15.62 -8.23 -2.67
CA GLY A 38 -16.98 -8.00 -2.20
C GLY A 38 -17.80 -9.28 -2.13
N MET A 39 -17.71 -10.15 -3.13
CA MET A 39 -18.40 -11.43 -3.13
C MET A 39 -17.94 -12.31 -1.97
N TYR A 40 -16.66 -12.32 -1.69
CA TYR A 40 -16.10 -13.10 -0.57
C TYR A 40 -16.62 -12.60 0.78
N HIS A 41 -16.75 -11.29 0.96
CA HIS A 41 -17.19 -10.68 2.22
C HIS A 41 -18.69 -10.36 2.25
N MET A 42 -19.43 -10.76 1.24
CA MET A 42 -20.87 -10.46 1.11
C MET A 42 -21.11 -8.93 1.15
N MET A 43 -20.30 -8.19 0.42
CA MET A 43 -20.33 -6.74 0.35
C MET A 43 -20.47 -6.27 -1.10
N LYS A 44 -21.09 -5.12 -1.29
CA LYS A 44 -21.09 -4.45 -2.61
C LYS A 44 -19.70 -3.91 -2.90
N GLU A 45 -19.34 -3.81 -4.18
CA GLU A 45 -18.05 -3.28 -4.60
C GLU A 45 -17.79 -1.89 -4.01
N SER A 46 -18.79 -1.02 -3.99
CA SER A 46 -18.67 0.32 -3.40
C SER A 46 -18.36 0.27 -1.90
N ALA A 47 -18.92 -0.70 -1.18
CA ALA A 47 -18.63 -0.88 0.24
C ALA A 47 -17.19 -1.39 0.46
N VAL A 48 -16.70 -2.25 -0.42
CA VAL A 48 -15.31 -2.70 -0.39
C VAL A 48 -14.36 -1.52 -0.60
N GLU A 49 -14.67 -0.67 -1.57
CA GLU A 49 -13.85 0.51 -1.85
C GLU A 49 -13.79 1.46 -0.67
N LYS A 50 -14.92 1.68 0.01
CA LYS A 50 -14.96 2.48 1.24
C LYS A 50 -14.14 1.85 2.36
N ALA A 51 -14.25 0.53 2.54
CA ALA A 51 -13.50 -0.18 3.56
C ALA A 51 -11.99 -0.11 3.27
N LYS A 52 -11.61 -0.25 2.01
CA LYS A 52 -10.23 -0.09 1.56
C LYS A 52 -9.71 1.32 1.89
N SER A 53 -10.48 2.35 1.56
CA SER A 53 -10.09 3.74 1.82
C SER A 53 -9.92 4.02 3.30
N ARG A 54 -10.81 3.49 4.15
CA ARG A 54 -10.70 3.64 5.60
C ARG A 54 -9.45 2.95 6.15
N ALA A 55 -9.15 1.76 5.65
CA ALA A 55 -7.96 1.04 6.09
C ALA A 55 -6.68 1.77 5.66
N VAL A 56 -6.65 2.30 4.45
CA VAL A 56 -5.54 3.13 3.97
C VAL A 56 -5.36 4.35 4.87
N GLU A 57 -6.44 5.01 5.23
CA GLU A 57 -6.41 6.18 6.12
C GLU A 57 -5.83 5.83 7.49
N LYS A 58 -6.22 4.69 8.06
CA LYS A 58 -5.67 4.21 9.33
C LYS A 58 -4.16 4.01 9.22
N LEU A 59 -3.68 3.46 8.11
CA LEU A 59 -2.24 3.27 7.90
C LEU A 59 -1.50 4.60 7.80
N ARG A 60 -2.08 5.58 7.10
CA ARG A 60 -1.49 6.92 6.99
C ARG A 60 -1.36 7.59 8.35
N GLU A 61 -2.40 7.52 9.16
CA GLU A 61 -2.42 8.13 10.48
C GLU A 61 -1.44 7.46 11.43
N ALA A 62 -1.24 6.16 11.30
CA ALA A 62 -0.34 5.40 12.14
C ALA A 62 1.13 5.53 11.72
N TYR A 63 1.41 6.03 10.52
CA TYR A 63 2.78 6.14 10.04
C TYR A 63 3.52 7.26 10.78
N PRO A 64 4.64 6.92 11.48
CA PRO A 64 5.33 7.90 12.32
C PRO A 64 6.32 8.79 11.56
N GLY A 65 6.51 8.55 10.27
CA GLY A 65 7.53 9.25 9.48
C GLY A 65 6.97 10.38 8.65
N SER A 66 7.87 11.07 7.97
CA SER A 66 7.55 12.17 7.07
C SER A 66 7.04 11.65 5.73
N ARG A 67 5.97 12.26 5.21
CA ARG A 67 5.46 11.96 3.87
C ARG A 67 6.52 12.21 2.81
N LEU A 68 7.37 13.21 3.00
CA LEU A 68 8.46 13.51 2.09
C LEU A 68 9.45 12.36 2.01
N GLN A 69 9.79 11.75 3.15
CA GLN A 69 10.69 10.60 3.18
C GLN A 69 10.09 9.40 2.42
N VAL A 70 8.80 9.14 2.63
CA VAL A 70 8.11 8.07 1.91
C VAL A 70 8.08 8.36 0.41
N TRP A 71 7.74 9.59 0.04
CA TRP A 71 7.70 10.02 -1.34
C TRP A 71 9.05 9.78 -2.04
N ARG A 72 10.14 10.18 -1.40
CA ARG A 72 11.49 9.97 -1.94
C ARG A 72 11.82 8.48 -2.09
N ALA A 73 11.47 7.69 -1.09
CA ALA A 73 11.73 6.25 -1.11
C ALA A 73 10.93 5.56 -2.22
N VAL A 74 9.64 5.89 -2.36
CA VAL A 74 8.79 5.29 -3.40
C VAL A 74 9.27 5.68 -4.80
N HIS A 75 9.62 6.95 -5.02
CA HIS A 75 10.14 7.39 -6.31
C HIS A 75 11.44 6.67 -6.69
N ARG A 76 12.29 6.44 -5.71
CA ARG A 76 13.51 5.66 -5.92
C ARG A 76 13.21 4.24 -6.34
N MET A 77 12.25 3.59 -5.67
CA MET A 77 11.81 2.24 -6.01
C MET A 77 11.17 2.16 -7.39
N MET A 78 10.40 3.18 -7.78
CA MET A 78 9.75 3.23 -9.09
C MET A 78 10.74 3.39 -10.23
N ARG A 79 11.83 4.11 -10.00
CA ARG A 79 12.90 4.26 -11.01
C ARG A 79 13.64 2.97 -11.25
N ARG A 80 13.92 2.22 -10.19
CA ARG A 80 14.62 0.95 -10.25
C ARG A 80 13.93 -0.02 -9.30
N PRO A 81 12.90 -0.71 -9.76
CA PRO A 81 12.13 -1.61 -8.92
C PRO A 81 12.91 -2.90 -8.63
N VAL A 82 14.02 -2.76 -7.91
CA VAL A 82 14.86 -3.87 -7.51
C VAL A 82 14.55 -4.20 -6.06
N PRO A 83 14.14 -5.45 -5.77
CA PRO A 83 13.88 -5.84 -4.40
C PRO A 83 15.14 -5.80 -3.55
N PRO A 84 15.03 -5.51 -2.24
CA PRO A 84 16.16 -5.51 -1.35
C PRO A 84 16.87 -6.87 -1.32
N PRO A 85 18.19 -6.91 -1.20
CA PRO A 85 18.90 -8.19 -1.08
C PRO A 85 18.53 -8.91 0.22
N GLY A 86 18.45 -10.23 0.17
CA GLY A 86 18.13 -11.05 1.33
C GLY A 86 16.66 -11.16 1.68
N GLU A 87 15.77 -10.52 0.92
CA GLU A 87 14.34 -10.64 1.14
C GLU A 87 13.78 -11.95 0.61
N ASP A 88 12.60 -12.32 1.12
CA ASP A 88 11.96 -13.57 0.71
C ASP A 88 11.49 -13.56 -0.75
N SER A 89 11.20 -14.74 -1.28
CA SER A 89 10.82 -14.91 -2.67
C SER A 89 9.47 -14.27 -3.00
N GLU A 90 8.57 -14.15 -2.04
CA GLU A 90 7.27 -13.51 -2.23
C GLU A 90 7.45 -12.00 -2.48
N LEU A 91 8.24 -11.34 -1.67
CA LEU A 91 8.53 -9.93 -1.83
C LEU A 91 9.22 -9.65 -3.16
N ARG A 92 10.17 -10.48 -3.56
CA ARG A 92 10.85 -10.34 -4.85
C ARG A 92 9.88 -10.45 -6.01
N ARG A 93 9.00 -11.44 -5.96
CA ARG A 93 8.04 -11.74 -7.01
C ARG A 93 7.02 -10.62 -7.18
N ASN A 94 6.53 -10.09 -6.07
CA ASN A 94 5.46 -9.11 -6.05
C ASN A 94 5.93 -7.69 -5.74
N PHE A 95 7.20 -7.41 -5.93
CA PHE A 95 7.78 -6.10 -5.58
C PHE A 95 7.01 -4.92 -6.20
N PRO A 96 6.60 -4.95 -7.49
CA PRO A 96 5.81 -3.85 -8.05
C PRO A 96 4.50 -3.59 -7.31
N GLN A 97 3.85 -4.63 -6.80
CA GLN A 97 2.62 -4.48 -6.02
C GLN A 97 2.89 -3.77 -4.70
N TYR A 98 4.02 -4.07 -4.04
CA TYR A 98 4.41 -3.40 -2.80
C TYR A 98 4.70 -1.92 -3.04
N VAL A 99 5.38 -1.59 -4.14
CA VAL A 99 5.66 -0.20 -4.49
C VAL A 99 4.35 0.56 -4.74
N ARG A 100 3.42 -0.04 -5.48
CA ARG A 100 2.11 0.55 -5.73
C ARG A 100 1.33 0.76 -4.44
N ALA A 101 1.34 -0.22 -3.54
CA ALA A 101 0.65 -0.12 -2.26
C ALA A 101 1.21 1.04 -1.43
N LEU A 102 2.52 1.19 -1.37
CA LEU A 102 3.16 2.32 -0.68
C LEU A 102 2.74 3.66 -1.28
N ALA A 103 2.72 3.75 -2.61
CA ALA A 103 2.34 4.98 -3.29
C ALA A 103 0.89 5.36 -2.97
N GLU A 104 -0.03 4.42 -3.03
CA GLU A 104 -1.44 4.68 -2.77
C GLU A 104 -1.71 4.96 -1.29
N VAL A 105 -1.11 4.18 -0.40
CA VAL A 105 -1.29 4.35 1.04
C VAL A 105 -0.84 5.74 1.48
N TYR A 106 0.28 6.21 0.97
CA TYR A 106 0.80 7.50 1.39
C TYR A 106 0.43 8.66 0.46
N GLY A 107 -0.35 8.39 -0.57
CA GLY A 107 -0.87 9.43 -1.46
C GLY A 107 0.19 10.14 -2.27
N VAL A 108 1.35 9.52 -2.48
CA VAL A 108 2.48 10.19 -3.12
C VAL A 108 2.30 10.42 -4.62
N LEU A 109 1.39 9.65 -5.26
CA LEU A 109 1.15 9.81 -6.69
C LEU A 109 0.13 10.90 -7.01
N SER A 110 -0.81 11.16 -6.11
CA SER A 110 -1.90 12.10 -6.39
C SER A 110 -1.76 13.42 -5.66
N GLU A 111 -1.53 13.38 -4.37
CA GLU A 111 -1.51 14.60 -3.53
C GLU A 111 -0.11 15.12 -3.29
N ALA A 112 0.79 14.23 -2.89
CA ALA A 112 2.15 14.63 -2.52
C ALA A 112 2.94 15.16 -3.71
N THR A 113 2.61 14.76 -4.94
CA THR A 113 3.30 15.23 -6.14
C THR A 113 3.13 16.74 -6.32
N SER A 114 1.92 17.26 -6.14
CA SER A 114 1.66 18.69 -6.23
C SER A 114 2.43 19.47 -5.17
N ASP A 115 2.45 18.96 -3.95
CA ASP A 115 3.17 19.59 -2.85
C ASP A 115 4.68 19.56 -3.08
N MET A 116 5.17 18.45 -3.64
CA MET A 116 6.60 18.27 -3.90
C MET A 116 7.12 19.15 -5.03
N ASP A 117 6.29 19.50 -5.99
CA ASP A 117 6.67 20.42 -7.07
C ASP A 117 7.01 21.82 -6.54
N ASN A 118 6.47 22.19 -5.40
CA ASN A 118 6.71 23.48 -4.76
C ASN A 118 7.88 23.44 -3.77
N ILE A 119 8.44 22.25 -3.53
CA ILE A 119 9.57 22.09 -2.62
C ILE A 119 10.80 21.78 -3.46
N SER A 120 11.79 22.65 -3.38
CA SER A 120 13.07 22.41 -4.03
C SER A 120 13.76 21.21 -3.39
N ILE A 121 13.82 20.13 -4.11
CA ILE A 121 14.40 18.90 -3.62
C ILE A 121 15.70 18.61 -4.37
#